data_b29b2e24fb653614aaffc52f146d84ee
#
_entry.id   b29b2e24fb653614aaffc52f146d84ee
#
_cell.length_a   1.000
_cell.length_b   1.000
_cell.length_c   1.000
_cell.angle_alpha   90.00
_cell.angle_beta   90.00
_cell.angle_gamma   90.00
#
_symmetry.space_group_name_H-M   'P 1'
#
loop_
_entity.id
_entity.type
_entity.pdbx_description
1 polymer ?
#
loop_
_entity_poly.entity_id
_entity_poly.type
_entity_poly.pdbx_seq_one_letter_code
_entity_poly.pdbx_strand_id
1 'polypeptide(L)'
;MLAIPTALLTACAISALPAVFPPATHAAAAFGPLAPPNPFMAPNGLASMHNDAGSADAGPLPGPGARLAPIFAYPLLAACPSITQGTDGLVLALCTNDITQAPIVYLIDPGGLVPHVIPLASLDIAKGGLLGGVYAYLDNNNQLVMIDGTNHLLRIAHAKDSKGCWQLSITESTDVSSAIPAGDQSVGVVPDYLGNVWFATGSGVVGVAKVGGGVASVQLDPGEQVANSISASPANRVGVATTAALYELNLDGVGNPQVLWRQPYDRGPARKPGQLSWGTGSTPTYFGPTGADYLTIVDNADPLVHALIYESGTGNLICQQPVLTQGGPGSENSPIGAGTSMFIASTYGYPYPAVPAGAGPAVPPTAPFVGGMTRVDVEPTGCRTVWDSRTRSAALPHLSIADGLIYTITRIGLDNTTPLDVFAFAVIDPNNGRVLLQQPKSATILSDPIQTACMVLMDNKIMQGNITGIGRIG
;
A
#
# COMPACT_ATOMS: atom_id res chain seq x y z
N MET A 1 -34.63 18.16 50.42
CA MET A 1 -35.14 17.08 49.62
C MET A 1 -35.89 17.68 48.44
N LEU A 2 -35.26 17.79 47.29
CA LEU A 2 -35.90 18.23 46.05
C LEU A 2 -35.97 17.00 45.12
N ALA A 3 -37.19 16.64 44.73
CA ALA A 3 -37.45 15.58 43.79
C ALA A 3 -37.29 16.08 42.35
N ILE A 4 -36.50 15.33 41.55
CA ILE A 4 -36.32 15.57 40.11
C ILE A 4 -37.33 14.69 39.37
N PRO A 5 -38.14 15.22 38.44
CA PRO A 5 -39.08 14.39 37.69
C PRO A 5 -38.33 13.68 36.51
N THR A 6 -38.53 12.40 36.44
CA THR A 6 -38.07 11.56 35.31
C THR A 6 -38.99 11.79 34.11
N ALA A 7 -38.44 12.41 33.04
CA ALA A 7 -39.17 12.52 31.79
C ALA A 7 -38.91 11.26 30.95
N LEU A 8 -39.95 10.51 30.64
CA LEU A 8 -39.97 9.41 29.65
C LEU A 8 -39.89 10.06 28.25
N LEU A 9 -38.78 9.82 27.54
CA LEU A 9 -38.69 10.07 26.10
C LEU A 9 -39.27 8.88 25.35
N THR A 10 -40.45 9.08 24.77
CA THR A 10 -41.03 8.14 23.80
C THR A 10 -40.31 8.31 22.45
N ALA A 11 -39.53 7.31 22.06
CA ALA A 11 -38.89 7.28 20.75
C ALA A 11 -39.95 6.90 19.70
N CYS A 12 -40.28 7.84 18.80
CA CYS A 12 -41.05 7.60 17.60
C CYS A 12 -40.15 6.88 16.59
N ALA A 13 -40.42 5.61 16.32
CA ALA A 13 -39.77 4.85 15.26
C ALA A 13 -40.29 5.34 13.90
N ILE A 14 -39.45 6.06 13.17
CA ILE A 14 -39.69 6.37 11.76
C ILE A 14 -39.24 5.15 10.95
N SER A 15 -40.19 4.38 10.43
CA SER A 15 -39.92 3.28 9.49
C SER A 15 -39.58 3.88 8.13
N ALA A 16 -38.28 3.97 7.83
CA ALA A 16 -37.82 4.24 6.48
C ALA A 16 -37.94 2.94 5.65
N LEU A 17 -38.81 2.93 4.66
CA LEU A 17 -38.84 1.90 3.63
C LEU A 17 -37.52 1.91 2.87
N PRO A 18 -36.84 0.76 2.68
CA PRO A 18 -35.66 0.69 1.86
C PRO A 18 -36.04 0.95 0.40
N ALA A 19 -35.49 2.02 -0.17
CA ALA A 19 -35.55 2.24 -1.62
C ALA A 19 -34.70 1.14 -2.28
N VAL A 20 -35.34 0.16 -2.87
CA VAL A 20 -34.71 -0.87 -3.71
C VAL A 20 -34.34 -0.21 -5.02
N PHE A 21 -33.12 0.31 -5.13
CA PHE A 21 -32.54 0.64 -6.42
C PHE A 21 -32.08 -0.67 -7.08
N PRO A 22 -32.43 -0.93 -8.35
CA PRO A 22 -31.87 -2.06 -9.07
C PRO A 22 -30.35 -1.88 -9.11
N PRO A 23 -29.53 -2.94 -8.96
CA PRO A 23 -28.09 -2.85 -9.10
C PRO A 23 -27.81 -2.36 -10.52
N ALA A 24 -27.11 -1.25 -10.67
CA ALA A 24 -26.57 -0.83 -11.95
C ALA A 24 -25.59 -1.94 -12.38
N THR A 25 -25.98 -2.73 -13.36
CA THR A 25 -25.08 -3.67 -14.04
C THR A 25 -24.13 -2.84 -14.90
N HIS A 26 -23.07 -2.31 -14.28
CA HIS A 26 -21.90 -1.90 -15.04
C HIS A 26 -21.29 -3.20 -15.58
N ALA A 27 -21.29 -3.36 -16.91
CA ALA A 27 -20.39 -4.32 -17.54
C ALA A 27 -18.98 -3.88 -17.11
N ALA A 28 -18.37 -4.62 -16.17
CA ALA A 28 -17.02 -4.36 -15.75
C ALA A 28 -16.14 -4.40 -16.99
N ALA A 29 -15.48 -3.30 -17.34
CA ALA A 29 -14.39 -3.35 -18.29
C ALA A 29 -13.41 -4.36 -17.72
N ALA A 30 -12.99 -5.35 -18.51
CA ALA A 30 -12.08 -6.39 -18.03
C ALA A 30 -10.69 -5.75 -17.84
N PHE A 31 -10.44 -5.26 -16.63
CA PHE A 31 -9.10 -4.89 -16.20
C PHE A 31 -8.36 -6.20 -15.86
N GLY A 32 -7.10 -6.27 -16.23
CA GLY A 32 -6.29 -7.47 -16.03
C GLY A 32 -5.75 -8.01 -17.34
N PRO A 33 -4.99 -9.11 -17.32
CA PRO A 33 -4.77 -9.96 -16.15
C PRO A 33 -3.89 -9.31 -15.09
N LEU A 34 -3.98 -9.85 -13.85
CA LEU A 34 -2.96 -9.69 -12.81
C LEU A 34 -1.85 -10.70 -13.04
N ALA A 35 -0.67 -10.47 -12.42
CA ALA A 35 0.39 -11.47 -12.40
C ALA A 35 -0.12 -12.80 -11.79
N PRO A 36 0.41 -13.95 -12.22
CA PRO A 36 0.16 -15.21 -11.54
C PRO A 36 0.46 -15.12 -10.05
N PRO A 37 -0.35 -15.72 -9.16
CA PRO A 37 -0.09 -15.68 -7.72
C PRO A 37 1.30 -16.22 -7.39
N ASN A 38 2.02 -15.53 -6.52
CA ASN A 38 3.31 -16.00 -6.01
C ASN A 38 3.08 -17.21 -5.09
N PRO A 39 3.70 -18.38 -5.36
CA PRO A 39 3.46 -19.60 -4.58
C PRO A 39 3.95 -19.53 -3.13
N PHE A 40 4.73 -18.52 -2.77
CA PHE A 40 5.26 -18.29 -1.43
C PHE A 40 4.54 -17.17 -0.67
N MET A 41 3.46 -16.64 -1.24
CA MET A 41 2.56 -15.68 -0.60
C MET A 41 1.16 -16.27 -0.45
N ALA A 42 0.37 -15.71 0.47
CA ALA A 42 -1.03 -16.09 0.61
C ALA A 42 -1.76 -15.87 -0.74
N PRO A 43 -2.49 -16.89 -1.25
CA PRO A 43 -2.97 -16.92 -2.64
C PRO A 43 -4.20 -16.03 -2.91
N ASN A 44 -4.72 -15.37 -1.89
CA ASN A 44 -5.96 -14.59 -1.97
C ASN A 44 -5.79 -13.17 -2.55
N GLY A 45 -4.55 -12.76 -2.92
CA GLY A 45 -4.27 -11.40 -3.37
C GLY A 45 -4.30 -10.33 -2.28
N LEU A 46 -4.14 -10.73 -1.01
CA LEU A 46 -4.15 -9.88 0.19
C LEU A 46 -2.89 -10.09 1.02
N ALA A 47 -1.82 -10.50 0.37
CA ALA A 47 -0.62 -10.96 1.03
C ALA A 47 0.37 -9.84 1.38
N SER A 48 0.19 -8.62 0.85
CA SER A 48 1.00 -7.44 1.21
C SER A 48 0.14 -6.18 1.17
N MET A 49 0.68 -5.06 1.63
CA MET A 49 -0.02 -3.76 1.53
C MET A 49 -0.27 -3.33 0.07
N HIS A 50 0.47 -3.88 -0.89
CA HIS A 50 0.30 -3.67 -2.32
C HIS A 50 -0.36 -4.86 -3.03
N ASN A 51 -1.03 -5.74 -2.29
CA ASN A 51 -1.76 -6.94 -2.70
C ASN A 51 -0.87 -8.13 -3.06
N ASP A 52 -0.06 -8.05 -4.07
CA ASP A 52 0.75 -9.15 -4.63
C ASP A 52 2.26 -8.86 -4.57
N ALA A 53 3.06 -9.79 -5.05
CA ALA A 53 4.51 -9.61 -5.13
C ALA A 53 4.92 -8.51 -6.12
N GLY A 54 4.11 -8.25 -7.13
CA GLY A 54 4.34 -7.24 -8.16
C GLY A 54 3.96 -5.81 -7.74
N SER A 55 3.41 -5.65 -6.54
CA SER A 55 2.92 -4.37 -6.02
C SER A 55 1.86 -3.74 -6.93
N ALA A 56 0.91 -4.57 -7.39
CA ALA A 56 -0.08 -4.13 -8.37
C ALA A 56 -1.13 -3.15 -7.82
N ASP A 57 -1.31 -3.06 -6.50
CA ASP A 57 -2.40 -2.32 -5.85
C ASP A 57 -3.78 -2.64 -6.45
N ALA A 58 -3.88 -3.84 -7.03
CA ALA A 58 -5.06 -4.42 -7.63
C ALA A 58 -5.25 -5.85 -7.13
N GLY A 59 -6.49 -6.26 -6.94
CA GLY A 59 -6.80 -7.58 -6.39
C GLY A 59 -7.96 -8.27 -7.08
N PRO A 60 -8.05 -9.61 -6.96
CA PRO A 60 -9.07 -10.41 -7.62
C PRO A 60 -10.44 -10.36 -6.93
N LEU A 61 -10.52 -9.83 -5.69
CA LEU A 61 -11.71 -9.89 -4.85
C LEU A 61 -12.64 -8.72 -5.10
N PRO A 62 -13.98 -8.94 -5.04
CA PRO A 62 -14.94 -7.85 -5.11
C PRO A 62 -15.02 -7.09 -3.78
N GLY A 63 -15.14 -5.76 -3.86
CA GLY A 63 -15.39 -4.90 -2.71
C GLY A 63 -16.88 -4.73 -2.39
N PRO A 64 -17.24 -3.77 -1.51
CA PRO A 64 -18.63 -3.53 -1.14
C PRO A 64 -19.49 -2.91 -2.26
N GLY A 65 -18.88 -2.52 -3.39
CA GLY A 65 -19.55 -1.82 -4.48
C GLY A 65 -19.86 -0.35 -4.17
N ALA A 66 -20.48 0.34 -5.13
CA ALA A 66 -20.83 1.75 -5.00
C ALA A 66 -22.16 1.94 -4.22
N ARG A 67 -22.20 1.50 -2.97
CA ARG A 67 -23.34 1.59 -2.06
C ARG A 67 -22.91 1.98 -0.66
N LEU A 68 -23.83 2.58 0.11
CA LEU A 68 -23.59 2.88 1.51
C LEU A 68 -23.36 1.58 2.30
N ALA A 69 -22.34 1.59 3.15
CA ALA A 69 -21.94 0.46 3.96
C ALA A 69 -21.71 0.88 5.41
N PRO A 70 -21.92 0.00 6.40
CA PRO A 70 -21.54 0.26 7.78
C PRO A 70 -20.05 0.57 7.89
N ILE A 71 -19.70 1.50 8.79
CA ILE A 71 -18.30 1.87 9.05
C ILE A 71 -18.02 1.64 10.53
N PHE A 72 -16.95 0.88 10.81
CA PHE A 72 -16.49 0.56 12.15
C PHE A 72 -15.03 0.99 12.33
N ALA A 73 -14.61 1.22 13.57
CA ALA A 73 -13.24 1.56 13.91
C ALA A 73 -12.67 0.55 14.92
N TYR A 74 -11.42 0.18 14.72
CA TYR A 74 -10.58 -0.56 15.66
C TYR A 74 -9.59 0.45 16.27
N PRO A 75 -9.85 0.96 17.48
CA PRO A 75 -8.99 1.95 18.13
C PRO A 75 -7.76 1.25 18.74
N LEU A 76 -6.67 1.20 18.01
CA LEU A 76 -5.46 0.45 18.40
C LEU A 76 -4.39 1.32 19.06
N LEU A 77 -4.52 2.66 19.03
CA LEU A 77 -3.48 3.62 19.39
C LEU A 77 -2.17 3.33 18.64
N ALA A 78 -2.31 3.02 17.38
CA ALA A 78 -1.22 2.67 16.49
C ALA A 78 -1.58 3.01 15.03
N ALA A 79 -0.62 3.53 14.27
CA ALA A 79 -0.74 3.72 12.84
C ALA A 79 -0.51 2.38 12.12
N CYS A 80 -1.45 1.95 11.28
CA CYS A 80 -1.44 0.62 10.66
C CYS A 80 -1.26 0.67 9.13
N PRO A 81 -0.04 0.81 8.61
CA PRO A 81 0.21 0.91 7.18
C PRO A 81 0.01 -0.42 6.42
N SER A 82 0.27 -1.55 7.06
CA SER A 82 0.28 -2.86 6.41
C SER A 82 -0.82 -3.74 6.99
N ILE A 83 -1.80 -4.08 6.17
CA ILE A 83 -2.93 -4.95 6.52
C ILE A 83 -2.93 -6.12 5.53
N THR A 84 -2.90 -7.35 6.04
CA THR A 84 -2.93 -8.57 5.24
C THR A 84 -4.01 -9.51 5.75
N GLN A 85 -4.59 -10.35 4.88
CA GLN A 85 -5.59 -11.32 5.29
C GLN A 85 -5.18 -12.73 4.87
N GLY A 86 -5.19 -13.65 5.82
CA GLY A 86 -4.90 -15.07 5.59
C GLY A 86 -6.07 -15.80 4.92
N THR A 87 -5.77 -16.99 4.40
CA THR A 87 -6.78 -17.90 3.82
C THR A 87 -7.78 -18.42 4.85
N ASP A 88 -7.45 -18.29 6.13
CA ASP A 88 -8.32 -18.58 7.28
C ASP A 88 -9.29 -17.44 7.63
N GLY A 89 -9.21 -16.31 6.90
CA GLY A 89 -10.06 -15.16 7.09
C GLY A 89 -9.58 -14.17 8.15
N LEU A 90 -8.54 -14.50 8.92
CA LEU A 90 -7.98 -13.59 9.91
C LEU A 90 -7.06 -12.56 9.27
N VAL A 91 -7.00 -11.39 9.89
CA VAL A 91 -6.16 -10.28 9.46
C VAL A 91 -4.94 -10.17 10.38
N LEU A 92 -3.76 -10.08 9.76
CA LEU A 92 -2.53 -9.67 10.42
C LEU A 92 -2.22 -8.24 9.99
N ALA A 93 -2.23 -7.33 10.95
CA ALA A 93 -1.93 -5.92 10.74
C ALA A 93 -0.60 -5.56 11.40
N LEU A 94 0.37 -5.11 10.61
CA LEU A 94 1.62 -4.53 11.10
C LEU A 94 1.41 -3.03 11.28
N CYS A 95 1.56 -2.57 12.51
CA CYS A 95 1.30 -1.20 12.93
C CYS A 95 2.51 -0.62 13.65
N THR A 96 2.54 0.70 13.79
CA THR A 96 3.49 1.43 14.64
C THR A 96 2.73 2.00 15.82
N ASN A 97 3.09 1.59 17.03
CA ASN A 97 2.46 2.08 18.25
C ASN A 97 2.70 3.58 18.43
N ASP A 98 1.65 4.36 18.68
CA ASP A 98 1.71 5.84 18.74
C ASP A 98 2.54 6.35 19.93
N ILE A 99 2.67 5.56 21.01
CA ILE A 99 3.37 5.95 22.23
C ILE A 99 4.84 5.53 22.17
N THR A 100 5.10 4.24 21.88
CA THR A 100 6.47 3.69 21.91
C THR A 100 7.21 3.90 20.59
N GLN A 101 6.46 4.19 19.52
CA GLN A 101 6.98 4.26 18.15
C GLN A 101 7.67 2.95 17.73
N ALA A 102 7.28 1.83 18.31
CA ALA A 102 7.77 0.50 17.99
C ALA A 102 6.77 -0.23 17.09
N PRO A 103 7.22 -1.12 16.19
CA PRO A 103 6.33 -1.97 15.44
C PRO A 103 5.58 -2.93 16.36
N ILE A 104 4.31 -3.17 16.04
CA ILE A 104 3.44 -4.12 16.73
C ILE A 104 2.58 -4.85 15.71
N VAL A 105 2.43 -6.15 15.84
CA VAL A 105 1.55 -6.97 15.01
C VAL A 105 0.26 -7.25 15.77
N TYR A 106 -0.88 -7.00 15.13
CA TYR A 106 -2.19 -7.35 15.66
C TYR A 106 -2.81 -8.48 14.84
N LEU A 107 -3.43 -9.44 15.53
CA LEU A 107 -4.33 -10.44 14.94
C LEU A 107 -5.77 -9.97 15.12
N ILE A 108 -6.53 -9.85 14.03
CA ILE A 108 -7.88 -9.29 14.02
C ILE A 108 -8.84 -10.24 13.30
N ASP A 109 -10.02 -10.45 13.88
CA ASP A 109 -11.14 -11.07 13.19
C ASP A 109 -12.02 -9.96 12.58
N PRO A 110 -12.02 -9.79 11.24
CA PRO A 110 -12.84 -8.80 10.58
C PRO A 110 -14.28 -9.23 10.40
N GLY A 111 -14.64 -10.45 10.81
CA GLY A 111 -15.93 -11.09 10.54
C GLY A 111 -17.13 -10.44 11.21
N GLY A 112 -18.32 -10.95 10.84
CA GLY A 112 -19.60 -10.54 11.43
C GLY A 112 -20.14 -9.19 10.95
N LEU A 113 -21.43 -8.93 11.24
CA LEU A 113 -22.07 -7.63 10.97
C LEU A 113 -21.54 -6.54 11.88
N VAL A 114 -21.26 -6.87 13.14
CA VAL A 114 -20.60 -6.02 14.13
C VAL A 114 -19.30 -6.69 14.49
N PRO A 115 -18.13 -6.14 14.07
CA PRO A 115 -16.85 -6.78 14.33
C PRO A 115 -16.47 -6.71 15.82
N HIS A 116 -15.65 -7.66 16.24
CA HIS A 116 -14.91 -7.51 17.47
C HIS A 116 -13.82 -6.44 17.28
N VAL A 117 -14.05 -5.24 17.81
CA VAL A 117 -13.12 -4.10 17.67
C VAL A 117 -11.85 -4.22 18.54
N ILE A 118 -11.74 -5.30 19.31
CA ILE A 118 -10.56 -5.63 20.11
C ILE A 118 -9.76 -6.70 19.35
N PRO A 119 -8.45 -6.54 19.16
CA PRO A 119 -7.61 -7.57 18.56
C PRO A 119 -7.68 -8.90 19.33
N LEU A 120 -7.60 -10.00 18.60
CA LEU A 120 -7.55 -11.35 19.20
C LEU A 120 -6.23 -11.60 19.91
N ALA A 121 -5.12 -11.03 19.39
CA ALA A 121 -3.79 -11.10 19.98
C ALA A 121 -2.94 -9.92 19.45
N SER A 122 -1.82 -9.64 20.13
CA SER A 122 -0.80 -8.69 19.67
C SER A 122 0.61 -9.19 20.02
N LEU A 123 1.61 -8.71 19.27
CA LEU A 123 3.03 -9.02 19.48
C LEU A 123 3.87 -7.78 19.21
N ASP A 124 4.60 -7.32 20.21
CA ASP A 124 5.58 -6.24 20.06
C ASP A 124 6.82 -6.73 19.30
N ILE A 125 7.31 -5.90 18.38
CA ILE A 125 8.47 -6.19 17.54
C ILE A 125 9.59 -5.22 17.87
N ALA A 126 10.83 -5.68 17.76
CA ALA A 126 12.01 -4.85 17.99
C ALA A 126 12.00 -3.62 17.06
N LYS A 127 12.20 -2.42 17.67
CA LYS A 127 12.12 -1.15 16.98
C LYS A 127 13.30 -0.92 16.05
N GLY A 128 13.02 -0.51 14.80
CA GLY A 128 13.94 0.09 13.83
C GLY A 128 13.73 1.59 13.68
N GLY A 129 13.99 2.12 12.49
CA GLY A 129 13.65 3.51 12.13
C GLY A 129 12.18 3.69 11.71
N LEU A 130 11.85 4.89 11.24
CA LEU A 130 10.48 5.28 10.92
C LEU A 130 9.81 4.37 9.87
N LEU A 131 10.55 3.93 8.86
CA LEU A 131 10.06 3.02 7.82
C LEU A 131 10.44 1.56 8.06
N GLY A 132 11.28 1.29 9.05
CA GLY A 132 11.62 -0.07 9.48
C GLY A 132 10.42 -0.71 10.18
N GLY A 133 9.97 -1.88 9.65
CA GLY A 133 8.77 -2.53 10.16
C GLY A 133 7.45 -1.99 9.59
N VAL A 134 7.49 -1.25 8.49
CA VAL A 134 6.28 -0.84 7.74
C VAL A 134 5.88 -1.90 6.72
N TYR A 135 6.87 -2.54 6.08
CA TYR A 135 6.65 -3.51 5.03
C TYR A 135 6.75 -4.94 5.53
N ALA A 136 5.76 -5.71 5.19
CA ALA A 136 5.65 -7.13 5.48
C ALA A 136 4.82 -7.82 4.39
N TYR A 137 4.92 -9.13 4.31
CA TYR A 137 4.00 -9.92 3.50
C TYR A 137 3.51 -11.15 4.29
N LEU A 138 2.38 -11.68 3.89
CA LEU A 138 1.82 -12.92 4.44
C LEU A 138 2.25 -14.09 3.53
N ASP A 139 2.91 -15.08 4.10
CA ASP A 139 3.31 -16.26 3.34
C ASP A 139 2.15 -17.24 3.12
N ASN A 140 2.40 -18.28 2.33
CA ASN A 140 1.41 -19.32 1.99
C ASN A 140 1.02 -20.22 3.18
N ASN A 141 1.61 -20.03 4.36
CA ASN A 141 1.24 -20.67 5.63
C ASN A 141 0.49 -19.71 6.56
N ASN A 142 0.05 -18.55 6.07
CA ASN A 142 -0.56 -17.48 6.87
C ASN A 142 0.36 -16.93 7.96
N GLN A 143 1.69 -16.94 7.73
CA GLN A 143 2.67 -16.32 8.63
C GLN A 143 3.06 -14.95 8.10
N LEU A 144 3.09 -13.94 8.96
CA LEU A 144 3.59 -12.63 8.60
C LEU A 144 5.11 -12.66 8.55
N VAL A 145 5.68 -12.24 7.43
CA VAL A 145 7.12 -12.18 7.18
C VAL A 145 7.57 -10.73 7.14
N MET A 146 8.54 -10.37 7.97
CA MET A 146 9.08 -9.02 8.07
C MET A 146 10.53 -9.03 8.57
N ILE A 147 11.25 -7.92 8.42
CA ILE A 147 12.55 -7.73 9.06
C ILE A 147 12.38 -6.75 10.21
N ASP A 148 12.82 -7.15 11.41
CA ASP A 148 12.73 -6.34 12.62
C ASP A 148 13.88 -5.31 12.74
N GLY A 149 13.80 -4.47 13.76
CA GLY A 149 14.80 -3.43 14.02
C GLY A 149 16.18 -3.96 14.48
N THR A 150 16.33 -5.26 14.68
CA THR A 150 17.61 -5.94 14.99
C THR A 150 18.17 -6.69 13.78
N ASN A 151 17.60 -6.46 12.60
CA ASN A 151 17.97 -7.07 11.32
C ASN A 151 17.78 -8.59 11.29
N HIS A 152 16.68 -9.07 11.90
CA HIS A 152 16.25 -10.44 11.77
C HIS A 152 15.01 -10.54 10.87
N LEU A 153 15.07 -11.42 9.90
CA LEU A 153 13.93 -11.84 9.11
C LEU A 153 13.09 -12.80 9.95
N LEU A 154 11.90 -12.33 10.33
CA LEU A 154 10.98 -13.03 11.21
C LEU A 154 9.83 -13.67 10.41
N ARG A 155 9.37 -14.86 10.85
CA ARG A 155 8.07 -15.43 10.52
C ARG A 155 7.22 -15.46 11.77
N ILE A 156 6.04 -14.85 11.71
CA ILE A 156 5.13 -14.69 12.86
C ILE A 156 3.85 -15.46 12.54
N ALA A 157 3.60 -16.52 13.29
CA ALA A 157 2.41 -17.35 13.19
C ALA A 157 1.38 -16.97 14.26
N HIS A 158 0.13 -17.36 14.01
CA HIS A 158 -0.94 -17.30 14.98
C HIS A 158 -1.52 -18.69 15.22
N ALA A 159 -1.84 -18.99 16.47
CA ALA A 159 -2.45 -20.23 16.87
C ALA A 159 -3.27 -20.05 18.16
N LYS A 160 -4.17 -20.97 18.46
CA LYS A 160 -4.82 -21.02 19.77
C LYS A 160 -3.97 -21.83 20.76
N ASP A 161 -3.86 -21.30 21.97
CA ASP A 161 -3.24 -22.02 23.08
C ASP A 161 -4.15 -23.16 23.60
N SER A 162 -3.70 -23.89 24.61
CA SER A 162 -4.43 -24.99 25.22
C SER A 162 -5.75 -24.56 25.89
N LYS A 163 -5.95 -23.25 26.10
CA LYS A 163 -7.18 -22.67 26.67
C LYS A 163 -8.11 -22.11 25.60
N GLY A 164 -7.72 -22.21 24.32
CA GLY A 164 -8.46 -21.69 23.18
C GLY A 164 -8.25 -20.18 22.89
N CYS A 165 -7.32 -19.53 23.56
CA CYS A 165 -6.99 -18.12 23.35
C CYS A 165 -5.98 -17.97 22.20
N TRP A 166 -6.22 -17.01 21.32
CA TRP A 166 -5.31 -16.70 20.23
C TRP A 166 -3.99 -16.14 20.74
N GLN A 167 -2.89 -16.56 20.11
CA GLN A 167 -1.54 -16.13 20.40
C GLN A 167 -0.79 -15.84 19.09
N LEU A 168 0.09 -14.84 19.12
CA LEU A 168 1.09 -14.61 18.08
C LEU A 168 2.45 -15.06 18.59
N SER A 169 3.24 -15.72 17.75
CA SER A 169 4.59 -16.18 18.11
C SER A 169 5.54 -16.12 16.92
N ILE A 170 6.79 -15.78 17.19
CA ILE A 170 7.88 -15.89 16.21
C ILE A 170 8.23 -17.36 16.08
N THR A 171 8.02 -17.92 14.91
CA THR A 171 8.30 -19.34 14.61
C THR A 171 9.66 -19.54 13.96
N GLU A 172 10.16 -18.51 13.28
CA GLU A 172 11.46 -18.50 12.63
C GLU A 172 12.08 -17.11 12.75
N SER A 173 13.39 -17.07 12.96
CA SER A 173 14.20 -15.85 13.03
C SER A 173 15.54 -16.11 12.33
N THR A 174 15.77 -15.43 11.22
CA THR A 174 17.00 -15.54 10.42
C THR A 174 17.78 -14.25 10.50
N ASP A 175 19.02 -14.31 10.99
CA ASP A 175 19.91 -13.14 11.02
C ASP A 175 20.33 -12.75 9.60
N VAL A 176 19.95 -11.54 9.17
CA VAL A 176 20.31 -10.94 7.87
C VAL A 176 21.25 -9.73 8.04
N SER A 177 21.74 -9.48 9.24
CA SER A 177 22.59 -8.32 9.57
C SER A 177 23.89 -8.26 8.76
N SER A 178 24.41 -9.42 8.31
CA SER A 178 25.60 -9.47 7.44
C SER A 178 25.41 -8.78 6.07
N ALA A 179 24.16 -8.59 5.62
CA ALA A 179 23.81 -7.92 4.38
C ALA A 179 23.25 -6.50 4.60
N ILE A 180 23.18 -6.02 5.83
CA ILE A 180 22.66 -4.69 6.17
C ILE A 180 23.80 -3.86 6.77
N PRO A 181 24.18 -2.74 6.15
CA PRO A 181 25.24 -1.86 6.67
C PRO A 181 24.94 -1.40 8.11
N ALA A 182 26.00 -1.21 8.92
CA ALA A 182 25.85 -0.77 10.30
C ALA A 182 25.11 0.58 10.38
N GLY A 183 24.05 0.61 11.18
CA GLY A 183 23.18 1.80 11.33
C GLY A 183 22.11 1.95 10.25
N ASP A 184 22.06 1.07 9.26
CA ASP A 184 21.02 0.99 8.25
C ASP A 184 19.92 -0.02 8.64
N GLN A 185 18.85 -0.07 7.87
CA GLN A 185 17.71 -0.96 8.14
C GLN A 185 16.94 -1.29 6.85
N SER A 186 16.19 -2.38 6.89
CA SER A 186 15.31 -2.76 5.79
C SER A 186 14.17 -1.78 5.61
N VAL A 187 13.89 -1.43 4.36
CA VAL A 187 12.78 -0.58 3.92
C VAL A 187 11.84 -1.28 2.94
N GLY A 188 12.04 -2.57 2.68
CA GLY A 188 11.18 -3.37 1.82
C GLY A 188 11.51 -4.85 1.91
N VAL A 189 10.49 -5.70 1.79
CA VAL A 189 10.63 -7.16 1.82
C VAL A 189 9.61 -7.81 0.89
N VAL A 190 10.05 -8.76 0.05
CA VAL A 190 9.18 -9.49 -0.87
C VAL A 190 9.78 -10.88 -1.19
N PRO A 191 8.98 -11.96 -1.31
CA PRO A 191 9.49 -13.23 -1.79
C PRO A 191 9.53 -13.24 -3.33
N ASP A 192 10.58 -13.84 -3.93
CA ASP A 192 10.54 -14.20 -5.34
C ASP A 192 9.69 -15.46 -5.58
N TYR A 193 9.52 -15.84 -6.84
CA TYR A 193 8.73 -17.03 -7.21
C TYR A 193 9.49 -18.36 -7.05
N LEU A 194 10.72 -18.31 -6.50
CA LEU A 194 11.53 -19.47 -6.08
C LEU A 194 11.57 -19.62 -4.54
N GLY A 195 10.97 -18.66 -3.79
CA GLY A 195 10.89 -18.68 -2.34
C GLY A 195 12.04 -17.99 -1.62
N ASN A 196 12.98 -17.36 -2.32
CA ASN A 196 13.97 -16.52 -1.67
C ASN A 196 13.29 -15.21 -1.21
N VAL A 197 13.70 -14.72 -0.06
CA VAL A 197 13.17 -13.47 0.49
C VAL A 197 14.13 -12.33 0.19
N TRP A 198 13.72 -11.44 -0.70
CA TRP A 198 14.46 -10.24 -1.05
C TRP A 198 14.12 -9.10 -0.11
N PHE A 199 15.10 -8.23 0.16
CA PHE A 199 14.93 -7.01 0.93
C PHE A 199 15.82 -5.89 0.41
N ALA A 200 15.42 -4.66 0.66
CA ALA A 200 16.24 -3.49 0.36
C ALA A 200 16.46 -2.67 1.63
N THR A 201 17.59 -1.95 1.69
CA THR A 201 17.95 -1.09 2.81
C THR A 201 17.96 0.38 2.42
N GLY A 202 17.81 1.27 3.39
CA GLY A 202 17.80 2.71 3.17
C GLY A 202 19.03 3.25 2.46
N SER A 203 20.20 2.64 2.64
CA SER A 203 21.46 3.05 1.99
C SER A 203 21.68 2.41 0.61
N GLY A 204 20.69 1.74 0.03
CA GLY A 204 20.76 1.20 -1.32
C GLY A 204 21.42 -0.18 -1.42
N VAL A 205 21.44 -0.96 -0.35
CA VAL A 205 21.81 -2.38 -0.43
C VAL A 205 20.55 -3.20 -0.74
N VAL A 206 20.65 -4.14 -1.70
CA VAL A 206 19.62 -5.13 -1.98
C VAL A 206 20.14 -6.49 -1.55
N GLY A 207 19.45 -7.12 -0.61
CA GLY A 207 19.80 -8.40 -0.04
C GLY A 207 18.81 -9.50 -0.39
N VAL A 208 19.23 -10.75 -0.24
CA VAL A 208 18.41 -11.94 -0.38
C VAL A 208 18.75 -12.95 0.71
N ALA A 209 17.73 -13.40 1.44
CA ALA A 209 17.79 -14.60 2.26
C ALA A 209 17.34 -15.79 1.39
N LYS A 210 18.26 -16.74 1.17
CA LYS A 210 18.08 -17.84 0.21
C LYS A 210 17.28 -18.98 0.82
N VAL A 211 16.47 -19.63 -0.02
CA VAL A 211 15.89 -20.94 0.33
C VAL A 211 17.03 -21.91 0.63
N GLY A 212 16.94 -22.63 1.76
CA GLY A 212 18.00 -23.54 2.21
C GLY A 212 19.12 -22.86 3.00
N GLY A 213 19.05 -21.57 3.22
CA GLY A 213 19.95 -20.81 4.08
C GLY A 213 21.00 -19.99 3.35
N GLY A 214 21.57 -19.04 4.10
CA GLY A 214 22.55 -18.08 3.61
C GLY A 214 21.93 -16.78 3.13
N VAL A 215 22.71 -15.71 3.24
CA VAL A 215 22.35 -14.34 2.86
C VAL A 215 23.39 -13.82 1.87
N ALA A 216 22.93 -13.13 0.85
CA ALA A 216 23.79 -12.44 -0.11
C ALA A 216 23.23 -11.04 -0.38
N SER A 217 24.08 -10.13 -0.84
CA SER A 217 23.66 -8.76 -1.14
C SER A 217 24.49 -8.13 -2.23
N VAL A 218 23.95 -7.06 -2.82
CA VAL A 218 24.64 -6.16 -3.74
C VAL A 218 24.38 -4.72 -3.30
N GLN A 219 25.42 -3.87 -3.37
CA GLN A 219 25.27 -2.43 -3.22
C GLN A 219 24.90 -1.84 -4.58
N LEU A 220 23.82 -1.06 -4.63
CA LEU A 220 23.47 -0.24 -5.80
C LEU A 220 24.43 0.96 -5.93
N ASP A 221 24.23 1.81 -6.91
CA ASP A 221 25.13 2.93 -7.16
C ASP A 221 25.35 3.79 -5.91
N PRO A 222 26.59 4.20 -5.62
CA PRO A 222 26.93 4.94 -4.41
C PRO A 222 26.13 6.25 -4.27
N GLY A 223 25.60 6.48 -3.06
CA GLY A 223 24.84 7.69 -2.72
C GLY A 223 23.35 7.63 -3.09
N GLU A 224 22.90 6.57 -3.74
CA GLU A 224 21.49 6.32 -3.97
C GLU A 224 20.85 5.66 -2.75
N GLN A 225 19.61 6.04 -2.44
CA GLN A 225 18.84 5.53 -1.30
C GLN A 225 17.59 4.83 -1.80
N VAL A 226 17.19 3.76 -1.12
CA VAL A 226 15.87 3.16 -1.32
C VAL A 226 14.96 3.68 -0.21
N ALA A 227 13.85 4.31 -0.58
CA ALA A 227 12.95 4.95 0.36
C ALA A 227 11.63 4.18 0.55
N ASN A 228 11.25 3.35 -0.42
CA ASN A 228 9.99 2.60 -0.44
C ASN A 228 10.23 1.11 -0.67
N SER A 229 9.14 0.34 -0.75
CA SER A 229 9.19 -1.10 -0.91
C SER A 229 9.76 -1.54 -2.27
N ILE A 230 9.91 -2.82 -2.43
CA ILE A 230 10.39 -3.51 -3.63
C ILE A 230 9.32 -4.47 -4.11
N SER A 231 9.39 -4.88 -5.37
CA SER A 231 8.42 -5.79 -5.99
C SER A 231 9.11 -6.93 -6.73
N ALA A 232 8.41 -8.06 -6.90
CA ALA A 232 8.93 -9.23 -7.58
C ALA A 232 7.98 -9.70 -8.69
N SER A 233 8.54 -10.19 -9.80
CA SER A 233 7.78 -10.71 -10.94
C SER A 233 7.88 -12.24 -11.07
N PRO A 234 6.93 -12.89 -11.77
CA PRO A 234 6.97 -14.33 -12.05
C PRO A 234 8.23 -14.80 -12.77
N ALA A 235 8.95 -13.89 -13.42
CA ALA A 235 10.22 -14.18 -14.08
C ALA A 235 11.43 -14.18 -13.11
N ASN A 236 11.19 -14.17 -11.78
CA ASN A 236 12.19 -14.08 -10.72
C ASN A 236 13.08 -12.85 -10.85
N ARG A 237 12.46 -11.72 -11.17
CA ARG A 237 13.09 -10.41 -11.22
C ARG A 237 12.52 -9.55 -10.09
N VAL A 238 13.34 -8.63 -9.58
CA VAL A 238 12.98 -7.73 -8.50
C VAL A 238 13.18 -6.29 -8.94
N GLY A 239 12.10 -5.50 -8.86
CA GLY A 239 12.11 -4.07 -9.12
C GLY A 239 12.46 -3.29 -7.87
N VAL A 240 13.43 -2.38 -7.98
CA VAL A 240 13.88 -1.49 -6.89
C VAL A 240 14.00 -0.08 -7.42
N ALA A 241 13.33 0.87 -6.77
CA ALA A 241 13.50 2.29 -7.09
C ALA A 241 14.37 2.96 -6.03
N THR A 242 15.37 3.68 -6.48
CA THR A 242 16.20 4.54 -5.64
C THR A 242 15.80 6.00 -5.77
N THR A 243 16.46 6.87 -5.04
CA THR A 243 16.33 8.33 -5.18
C THR A 243 16.82 8.87 -6.54
N ALA A 244 17.36 8.04 -7.44
CA ALA A 244 17.95 8.47 -8.71
C ALA A 244 17.63 7.58 -9.91
N ALA A 245 17.29 6.30 -9.69
CA ALA A 245 17.09 5.35 -10.78
C ALA A 245 16.08 4.25 -10.42
N LEU A 246 15.50 3.63 -11.44
CA LEU A 246 14.79 2.36 -11.36
C LEU A 246 15.75 1.25 -11.76
N TYR A 247 15.76 0.19 -10.98
CA TYR A 247 16.55 -1.02 -11.21
C TYR A 247 15.65 -2.22 -11.37
N GLU A 248 16.09 -3.17 -12.16
CA GLU A 248 15.60 -4.54 -12.09
C GLU A 248 16.79 -5.47 -11.85
N LEU A 249 16.60 -6.40 -10.92
CA LEU A 249 17.62 -7.36 -10.48
C LEU A 249 17.10 -8.78 -10.65
N ASN A 250 18.02 -9.76 -10.67
CA ASN A 250 17.74 -11.18 -10.51
C ASN A 250 18.86 -11.84 -9.71
N LEU A 251 18.82 -13.17 -9.58
CA LEU A 251 19.95 -13.93 -9.05
C LEU A 251 20.87 -14.40 -10.18
N ASP A 252 22.17 -14.34 -9.94
CA ASP A 252 23.17 -14.96 -10.80
C ASP A 252 23.14 -16.51 -10.67
N GLY A 253 24.00 -17.20 -11.42
CA GLY A 253 24.07 -18.66 -11.42
C GLY A 253 24.51 -19.31 -10.10
N VAL A 254 24.95 -18.52 -9.10
CA VAL A 254 25.33 -18.97 -7.75
C VAL A 254 24.44 -18.41 -6.67
N GLY A 255 23.38 -17.69 -7.06
CA GLY A 255 22.34 -17.18 -6.17
C GLY A 255 22.69 -15.88 -5.48
N ASN A 256 23.51 -15.02 -6.07
CA ASN A 256 23.75 -13.66 -5.58
C ASN A 256 22.92 -12.65 -6.36
N PRO A 257 22.42 -11.58 -5.73
CA PRO A 257 21.75 -10.50 -6.43
C PRO A 257 22.68 -9.85 -7.47
N GLN A 258 22.16 -9.66 -8.70
CA GLN A 258 22.83 -8.93 -9.75
C GLN A 258 21.87 -7.95 -10.44
N VAL A 259 22.35 -6.78 -10.81
CA VAL A 259 21.62 -5.79 -11.57
C VAL A 259 21.50 -6.24 -13.02
N LEU A 260 20.28 -6.36 -13.53
CA LEU A 260 20.01 -6.62 -14.94
C LEU A 260 20.09 -5.33 -15.75
N TRP A 261 19.44 -4.28 -15.25
CA TRP A 261 19.49 -2.94 -15.84
C TRP A 261 19.23 -1.88 -14.79
N ARG A 262 19.65 -0.65 -15.10
CA ARG A 262 19.43 0.58 -14.34
C ARG A 262 19.00 1.68 -15.31
N GLN A 263 17.87 2.33 -15.01
CA GLN A 263 17.37 3.46 -15.79
C GLN A 263 17.24 4.70 -14.89
N PRO A 264 18.04 5.75 -15.12
CA PRO A 264 17.89 6.99 -14.38
C PRO A 264 16.58 7.68 -14.76
N TYR A 265 16.02 8.42 -13.81
CA TYR A 265 14.82 9.23 -14.04
C TYR A 265 15.02 10.66 -13.56
N ASP A 266 14.16 11.58 -14.01
CA ASP A 266 14.17 12.96 -13.52
C ASP A 266 13.62 13.02 -12.10
N ARG A 267 14.53 13.22 -11.13
CA ARG A 267 14.18 13.33 -9.70
C ARG A 267 13.76 14.74 -9.29
N GLY A 268 13.74 15.71 -10.24
CA GLY A 268 13.49 17.12 -9.96
C GLY A 268 14.57 17.78 -9.10
N PRO A 269 14.46 19.10 -8.89
CA PRO A 269 15.47 19.86 -8.16
C PRO A 269 15.45 19.63 -6.64
N ALA A 270 14.35 19.12 -6.08
CA ALA A 270 14.18 18.89 -4.64
C ALA A 270 13.02 17.93 -4.36
N ARG A 271 12.91 17.49 -3.10
CA ARG A 271 11.74 16.81 -2.58
C ARG A 271 10.52 17.73 -2.66
N LYS A 272 9.40 17.24 -3.16
CA LYS A 272 8.14 18.01 -3.21
C LYS A 272 7.35 17.86 -1.89
N PRO A 273 6.51 18.84 -1.52
CA PRO A 273 5.59 18.68 -0.39
C PRO A 273 4.63 17.52 -0.65
N GLY A 274 4.41 16.69 0.37
CA GLY A 274 3.63 15.45 0.22
C GLY A 274 4.42 14.24 -0.27
N GLN A 275 5.77 14.30 -0.19
CA GLN A 275 6.67 13.17 -0.40
C GLN A 275 7.47 12.86 0.86
N LEU A 276 7.90 11.61 1.02
CA LEU A 276 8.72 11.11 2.13
C LEU A 276 10.20 10.97 1.77
N SER A 277 10.55 11.11 0.48
CA SER A 277 11.92 11.08 -0.02
C SER A 277 12.12 12.04 -1.19
N TRP A 278 13.36 12.34 -1.56
CA TRP A 278 13.67 13.11 -2.76
C TRP A 278 13.89 12.17 -3.94
N GLY A 279 12.95 12.13 -4.85
CA GLY A 279 12.92 11.29 -6.04
C GLY A 279 11.53 10.71 -6.23
N THR A 280 11.44 9.52 -6.82
CA THR A 280 10.18 8.80 -6.90
C THR A 280 9.73 8.32 -5.52
N GLY A 281 8.47 8.49 -5.19
CA GLY A 281 7.84 7.89 -4.01
C GLY A 281 7.26 6.51 -4.28
N SER A 282 7.29 6.06 -5.54
CA SER A 282 6.64 4.81 -5.93
C SER A 282 7.40 3.58 -5.47
N THR A 283 6.71 2.63 -4.82
CA THR A 283 7.12 1.23 -4.93
C THR A 283 7.00 0.83 -6.41
N PRO A 284 8.03 0.23 -7.04
CA PRO A 284 7.92 -0.19 -8.43
C PRO A 284 6.77 -1.17 -8.63
N THR A 285 6.01 -1.01 -9.71
CA THR A 285 4.82 -1.84 -9.96
C THR A 285 5.02 -2.66 -11.24
N TYR A 286 4.86 -3.99 -11.13
CA TYR A 286 4.76 -4.88 -12.28
C TYR A 286 3.32 -4.96 -12.77
N PHE A 287 3.13 -4.85 -14.09
CA PHE A 287 1.84 -5.03 -14.77
C PHE A 287 2.07 -5.39 -16.25
N GLY A 288 1.03 -5.52 -17.03
CA GLY A 288 1.17 -5.77 -18.46
C GLY A 288 0.20 -6.82 -18.99
N PRO A 289 0.25 -7.15 -20.29
CA PRO A 289 -0.64 -8.13 -20.94
C PRO A 289 -0.64 -9.52 -20.32
N THR A 290 0.45 -9.93 -19.68
CA THR A 290 0.54 -11.20 -18.93
C THR A 290 0.61 -10.97 -17.41
N GLY A 291 0.48 -9.71 -16.97
CA GLY A 291 0.49 -9.27 -15.58
C GLY A 291 1.86 -8.83 -15.05
N ALA A 292 2.96 -9.00 -15.80
CA ALA A 292 4.30 -8.60 -15.35
C ALA A 292 5.27 -8.28 -16.50
N ASP A 293 4.75 -7.84 -17.65
CA ASP A 293 5.56 -7.51 -18.82
C ASP A 293 6.27 -6.16 -18.69
N TYR A 294 5.72 -5.29 -17.86
CA TYR A 294 6.18 -3.93 -17.65
C TYR A 294 6.57 -3.70 -16.19
N LEU A 295 7.52 -2.80 -15.98
CA LEU A 295 7.88 -2.26 -14.68
C LEU A 295 7.76 -0.74 -14.73
N THR A 296 7.08 -0.13 -13.74
CA THR A 296 6.76 1.29 -13.75
C THR A 296 7.00 1.99 -12.43
N ILE A 297 7.29 3.28 -12.52
CA ILE A 297 7.30 4.27 -11.43
C ILE A 297 6.72 5.60 -11.93
N VAL A 298 6.47 6.51 -11.01
CA VAL A 298 6.22 7.94 -11.32
C VAL A 298 7.49 8.71 -11.00
N ASP A 299 8.00 9.51 -11.94
CA ASP A 299 9.16 10.38 -11.71
C ASP A 299 8.83 11.57 -10.77
N ASN A 300 9.82 12.44 -10.53
CA ASN A 300 9.64 13.66 -9.75
C ASN A 300 9.95 14.94 -10.53
N ALA A 301 9.84 14.88 -11.85
CA ALA A 301 10.13 15.99 -12.77
C ALA A 301 9.28 17.24 -12.49
N ASP A 302 9.80 18.40 -12.91
CA ASP A 302 9.10 19.67 -12.90
C ASP A 302 8.90 20.20 -14.33
N PRO A 303 7.80 20.88 -14.63
CA PRO A 303 6.65 21.20 -13.74
C PRO A 303 5.62 20.05 -13.62
N LEU A 304 5.76 19.00 -14.42
CA LEU A 304 4.87 17.83 -14.43
C LEU A 304 5.64 16.55 -14.12
N VAL A 305 5.01 15.63 -13.44
CA VAL A 305 5.52 14.28 -13.25
C VAL A 305 5.04 13.36 -14.37
N HIS A 306 5.81 12.30 -14.61
CA HIS A 306 5.52 11.34 -15.67
C HIS A 306 5.40 9.92 -15.10
N ALA A 307 4.50 9.15 -15.68
CA ALA A 307 4.58 7.70 -15.61
C ALA A 307 5.71 7.23 -16.53
N LEU A 308 6.66 6.51 -15.98
CA LEU A 308 7.75 5.89 -16.70
C LEU A 308 7.48 4.38 -16.77
N ILE A 309 7.31 3.85 -17.97
CA ILE A 309 6.96 2.46 -18.19
C ILE A 309 8.06 1.79 -18.99
N TYR A 310 8.67 0.77 -18.41
CA TYR A 310 9.77 0.02 -19.01
C TYR A 310 9.38 -1.42 -19.27
N GLU A 311 9.94 -2.01 -20.32
CA GLU A 311 9.85 -3.44 -20.57
C GLU A 311 10.64 -4.20 -19.51
N SER A 312 9.98 -5.10 -18.78
CA SER A 312 10.62 -5.96 -17.79
C SER A 312 11.65 -6.88 -18.46
N GLY A 313 12.81 -7.01 -17.85
CA GLY A 313 13.94 -7.82 -18.35
C GLY A 313 14.91 -7.07 -19.24
N THR A 314 14.50 -6.04 -19.96
CA THR A 314 15.38 -5.28 -20.86
C THR A 314 15.65 -3.86 -20.38
N GLY A 315 14.69 -3.27 -19.63
CA GLY A 315 14.74 -1.86 -19.23
C GLY A 315 14.51 -0.88 -20.38
N ASN A 316 14.06 -1.35 -21.55
CA ASN A 316 13.70 -0.46 -22.65
C ASN A 316 12.51 0.41 -22.25
N LEU A 317 12.63 1.72 -22.40
CA LEU A 317 11.53 2.65 -22.14
C LEU A 317 10.45 2.47 -23.21
N ILE A 318 9.26 2.05 -22.78
CA ILE A 318 8.08 1.94 -23.65
C ILE A 318 7.48 3.32 -23.84
N CYS A 319 7.30 4.06 -22.74
CA CYS A 319 6.82 5.43 -22.79
C CYS A 319 7.15 6.22 -21.52
N GLN A 320 7.14 7.54 -21.69
CA GLN A 320 7.13 8.56 -20.65
C GLN A 320 5.87 9.41 -20.85
N GLN A 321 4.87 9.25 -19.97
CA GLN A 321 3.56 9.90 -20.14
C GLN A 321 3.33 10.93 -19.04
N PRO A 322 3.08 12.22 -19.36
CA PRO A 322 2.66 13.21 -18.37
C PRO A 322 1.39 12.79 -17.64
N VAL A 323 1.37 12.93 -16.31
CA VAL A 323 0.25 12.55 -15.44
C VAL A 323 -0.03 13.63 -14.40
N LEU A 324 -1.19 13.54 -13.73
CA LEU A 324 -1.62 14.47 -12.68
C LEU A 324 -1.68 15.93 -13.15
N THR A 325 -2.04 16.15 -14.43
CA THR A 325 -2.01 17.47 -15.07
C THR A 325 -3.11 18.41 -14.55
N GLN A 326 -4.18 17.86 -13.97
CA GLN A 326 -5.27 18.61 -13.34
C GLN A 326 -5.13 18.71 -11.81
N GLY A 327 -4.17 18.03 -11.23
CA GLY A 327 -3.93 17.96 -9.79
C GLY A 327 -2.57 18.51 -9.39
N GLY A 328 -2.07 18.04 -8.23
CA GLY A 328 -0.73 18.36 -7.74
C GLY A 328 0.32 17.45 -8.37
N PRO A 329 1.44 17.99 -8.91
CA PRO A 329 2.44 17.24 -9.67
C PRO A 329 3.43 16.49 -8.76
N GLY A 330 2.98 15.45 -8.07
CA GLY A 330 3.83 14.60 -7.23
C GLY A 330 3.07 13.44 -6.65
N SER A 331 3.75 12.30 -6.48
CA SER A 331 3.18 11.11 -5.86
C SER A 331 4.21 10.42 -4.97
N GLU A 332 3.74 9.94 -3.81
CA GLU A 332 4.44 9.00 -2.93
C GLU A 332 3.83 7.59 -3.07
N ASN A 333 2.74 7.48 -3.82
CA ASN A 333 2.03 6.23 -4.00
C ASN A 333 2.61 5.41 -5.16
N SER A 334 2.60 4.08 -5.00
CA SER A 334 2.77 3.16 -6.12
C SER A 334 1.61 3.32 -7.10
N PRO A 335 1.84 3.15 -8.40
CA PRO A 335 0.77 3.07 -9.38
C PRO A 335 -0.04 1.78 -9.20
N ILE A 336 -1.36 1.84 -9.40
CA ILE A 336 -2.15 0.64 -9.64
C ILE A 336 -1.81 0.10 -11.03
N GLY A 337 -1.55 -1.20 -11.16
CA GLY A 337 -1.27 -1.85 -12.45
C GLY A 337 -2.19 -3.04 -12.71
N ALA A 338 -2.89 -3.05 -13.86
CA ALA A 338 -3.77 -4.16 -14.22
C ALA A 338 -3.92 -4.28 -15.75
N GLY A 339 -3.48 -5.42 -16.33
CA GLY A 339 -3.43 -5.58 -17.78
C GLY A 339 -2.56 -4.50 -18.42
N THR A 340 -3.10 -3.73 -19.35
CA THR A 340 -2.39 -2.62 -19.99
C THR A 340 -2.74 -1.26 -19.39
N SER A 341 -3.48 -1.21 -18.28
CA SER A 341 -3.91 0.03 -17.63
C SER A 341 -3.14 0.27 -16.34
N MET A 342 -2.80 1.53 -16.08
CA MET A 342 -2.28 1.96 -14.79
C MET A 342 -3.03 3.19 -14.29
N PHE A 343 -3.09 3.34 -12.95
CA PHE A 343 -3.73 4.49 -12.30
C PHE A 343 -2.79 5.07 -11.25
N ILE A 344 -2.73 6.39 -11.19
CA ILE A 344 -1.79 7.13 -10.35
C ILE A 344 -2.58 8.14 -9.53
N ALA A 345 -2.33 8.20 -8.23
CA ALA A 345 -2.92 9.21 -7.34
C ALA A 345 -1.85 10.17 -6.82
N SER A 346 -2.18 11.46 -6.78
CA SER A 346 -1.29 12.51 -6.27
C SER A 346 -1.27 12.54 -4.75
N THR A 347 -0.08 12.74 -4.20
CA THR A 347 0.14 13.10 -2.80
C THR A 347 0.68 14.52 -2.62
N TYR A 348 0.87 15.28 -3.72
CA TYR A 348 1.42 16.63 -3.66
C TYR A 348 0.64 17.52 -2.69
N GLY A 349 1.34 18.09 -1.71
CA GLY A 349 0.75 18.91 -0.66
C GLY A 349 0.08 18.12 0.49
N TYR A 350 0.13 16.78 0.47
CA TYR A 350 -0.40 15.95 1.57
C TYR A 350 0.38 16.19 2.87
N PRO A 351 -0.31 16.48 3.99
CA PRO A 351 0.35 16.85 5.24
C PRO A 351 0.71 15.62 6.08
N TYR A 352 1.75 14.89 5.69
CA TYR A 352 2.25 13.78 6.52
C TYR A 352 2.60 14.26 7.94
N PRO A 353 2.23 13.49 8.99
CA PRO A 353 2.53 13.86 10.37
C PRO A 353 4.02 13.76 10.70
N ALA A 354 4.76 12.95 9.97
CA ALA A 354 6.20 12.77 10.10
C ALA A 354 6.85 12.53 8.73
N VAL A 355 8.11 12.88 8.61
CA VAL A 355 8.94 12.68 7.42
C VAL A 355 10.26 12.01 7.87
N PRO A 356 10.80 11.02 7.14
CA PRO A 356 12.07 10.39 7.48
C PRO A 356 13.20 11.41 7.61
N ALA A 357 14.11 11.21 8.57
CA ALA A 357 15.18 12.17 8.88
C ALA A 357 16.09 12.47 7.67
N GLY A 358 16.31 11.51 6.78
CA GLY A 358 17.15 11.65 5.58
C GLY A 358 16.46 12.28 4.36
N ALA A 359 15.16 12.56 4.43
CA ALA A 359 14.38 13.01 3.27
C ALA A 359 14.72 14.42 2.78
N GLY A 360 15.36 15.24 3.61
CA GLY A 360 15.66 16.64 3.30
C GLY A 360 14.43 17.55 3.31
N PRO A 361 14.61 18.87 3.13
CA PRO A 361 13.52 19.83 3.09
C PRO A 361 12.69 19.69 1.82
N ALA A 362 11.38 19.97 1.91
CA ALA A 362 10.54 20.11 0.71
C ALA A 362 10.70 21.50 0.09
N VAL A 363 10.60 21.57 -1.25
CA VAL A 363 10.57 22.83 -2.01
C VAL A 363 9.38 22.81 -2.98
N PRO A 364 8.38 23.71 -2.79
CA PRO A 364 8.23 24.62 -1.66
C PRO A 364 8.03 23.88 -0.33
N PRO A 365 8.19 24.53 0.83
CA PRO A 365 8.06 23.86 2.14
C PRO A 365 6.68 23.23 2.35
N THR A 366 5.63 23.86 1.83
CA THR A 366 4.24 23.38 1.87
C THR A 366 3.54 23.72 0.56
N ALA A 367 2.47 22.99 0.26
CA ALA A 367 1.56 23.28 -0.84
C ALA A 367 0.13 22.88 -0.46
N PRO A 368 -0.89 23.43 -1.12
CA PRO A 368 -2.25 22.91 -1.03
C PRO A 368 -2.31 21.45 -1.49
N PHE A 369 -3.11 20.62 -0.80
CA PHE A 369 -3.41 19.26 -1.25
C PHE A 369 -4.60 19.29 -2.20
N VAL A 370 -4.35 19.55 -3.46
CA VAL A 370 -5.41 19.63 -4.49
C VAL A 370 -5.83 18.27 -5.05
N GLY A 371 -5.11 17.21 -4.66
CA GLY A 371 -5.32 15.86 -5.17
C GLY A 371 -4.86 15.68 -6.62
N GLY A 372 -5.41 14.72 -7.27
CA GLY A 372 -5.14 14.30 -8.66
C GLY A 372 -5.24 12.79 -8.79
N MET A 373 -5.83 12.31 -9.87
CA MET A 373 -5.79 10.90 -10.25
C MET A 373 -5.82 10.79 -11.77
N THR A 374 -4.94 9.99 -12.34
CA THR A 374 -4.79 9.82 -13.79
C THR A 374 -4.82 8.33 -14.14
N ARG A 375 -5.54 7.97 -15.22
CA ARG A 375 -5.40 6.68 -15.89
C ARG A 375 -4.56 6.82 -17.15
N VAL A 376 -3.58 5.93 -17.29
CA VAL A 376 -2.77 5.74 -18.49
C VAL A 376 -2.97 4.32 -19.00
N ASP A 377 -3.18 4.17 -20.31
CA ASP A 377 -3.17 2.88 -20.99
C ASP A 377 -1.92 2.75 -21.87
N VAL A 378 -1.30 1.57 -21.83
CA VAL A 378 -0.20 1.19 -22.73
C VAL A 378 -0.81 0.61 -23.99
N GLU A 379 -0.51 1.23 -25.13
CA GLU A 379 -0.97 0.84 -26.46
C GLU A 379 0.21 0.40 -27.32
N PRO A 380 0.02 -0.31 -28.44
CA PRO A 380 1.13 -0.76 -29.30
C PRO A 380 2.05 0.35 -29.82
N THR A 381 1.54 1.59 -29.85
CA THR A 381 2.27 2.76 -30.37
C THR A 381 2.82 3.68 -29.25
N GLY A 382 2.72 3.29 -27.98
CA GLY A 382 3.14 4.07 -26.82
C GLY A 382 2.07 4.11 -25.73
N CYS A 383 1.93 5.23 -25.03
CA CYS A 383 0.97 5.36 -23.94
C CYS A 383 0.00 6.51 -24.18
N ARG A 384 -1.19 6.37 -23.60
CA ARG A 384 -2.23 7.39 -23.71
C ARG A 384 -2.87 7.66 -22.36
N THR A 385 -2.98 8.93 -21.98
CA THR A 385 -3.85 9.34 -20.88
C THR A 385 -5.29 9.14 -21.28
N VAL A 386 -6.03 8.30 -20.54
CA VAL A 386 -7.45 8.02 -20.78
C VAL A 386 -8.32 9.09 -20.14
N TRP A 387 -8.01 9.40 -18.87
CA TRP A 387 -8.63 10.49 -18.11
C TRP A 387 -7.67 11.02 -17.04
N ASP A 388 -7.93 12.24 -16.62
CA ASP A 388 -7.27 12.91 -15.50
C ASP A 388 -8.36 13.63 -14.67
N SER A 389 -8.21 13.63 -13.35
CA SER A 389 -9.20 14.18 -12.42
C SER A 389 -8.54 14.88 -11.24
N ARG A 390 -9.31 15.61 -10.44
CA ARG A 390 -8.88 16.26 -9.21
C ARG A 390 -9.28 15.48 -7.95
N THR A 391 -9.40 14.16 -8.05
CA THR A 391 -9.75 13.33 -6.91
C THR A 391 -8.68 13.43 -5.81
N ARG A 392 -9.08 13.83 -4.59
CA ARG A 392 -8.20 14.00 -3.43
C ARG A 392 -8.13 12.70 -2.64
N SER A 393 -7.36 11.73 -3.13
CA SER A 393 -7.18 10.45 -2.43
C SER A 393 -6.24 10.63 -1.23
N ALA A 394 -6.72 10.36 -0.04
CA ALA A 394 -5.94 10.38 1.21
C ALA A 394 -5.39 9.00 1.57
N ALA A 395 -5.76 7.97 0.82
CA ALA A 395 -5.26 6.61 0.90
C ALA A 395 -4.71 6.18 -0.44
N LEU A 396 -3.80 5.21 -0.45
CA LEU A 396 -3.40 4.51 -1.66
C LEU A 396 -4.64 3.78 -2.23
N PRO A 397 -5.08 4.11 -3.46
CA PRO A 397 -6.26 3.50 -4.04
C PRO A 397 -6.02 2.04 -4.40
N HIS A 398 -7.09 1.25 -4.37
CA HIS A 398 -7.08 -0.17 -4.75
C HIS A 398 -8.08 -0.44 -5.88
N LEU A 399 -7.66 -1.18 -6.91
CA LEU A 399 -8.54 -1.64 -7.98
C LEU A 399 -9.00 -3.08 -7.71
N SER A 400 -10.30 -3.29 -7.60
CA SER A 400 -10.90 -4.61 -7.63
C SER A 400 -11.15 -5.04 -9.08
N ILE A 401 -10.52 -6.13 -9.50
CA ILE A 401 -10.73 -6.72 -10.84
C ILE A 401 -12.13 -7.31 -10.97
N ALA A 402 -12.63 -7.92 -9.86
CA ALA A 402 -13.90 -8.65 -9.88
C ALA A 402 -15.12 -7.75 -10.11
N ASP A 403 -15.14 -6.55 -9.55
CA ASP A 403 -16.24 -5.60 -9.74
C ASP A 403 -15.89 -4.40 -10.63
N GLY A 404 -14.62 -4.28 -11.04
CA GLY A 404 -14.17 -3.21 -11.93
C GLY A 404 -14.29 -1.82 -11.29
N LEU A 405 -14.01 -1.70 -9.99
CA LEU A 405 -14.12 -0.45 -9.23
C LEU A 405 -12.81 -0.12 -8.50
N ILE A 406 -12.51 1.17 -8.39
CA ILE A 406 -11.42 1.66 -7.54
C ILE A 406 -12.01 2.12 -6.22
N TYR A 407 -11.38 1.65 -5.12
CA TYR A 407 -11.72 1.98 -3.75
C TYR A 407 -10.64 2.83 -3.12
N THR A 408 -11.02 3.87 -2.38
CA THR A 408 -10.10 4.72 -1.64
C THR A 408 -10.79 5.47 -0.50
N ILE A 409 -10.00 6.20 0.29
CA ILE A 409 -10.50 7.23 1.20
C ILE A 409 -10.15 8.59 0.61
N THR A 410 -11.14 9.44 0.42
CA THR A 410 -10.93 10.82 -0.03
C THR A 410 -10.93 11.78 1.13
N ARG A 411 -10.20 12.89 0.99
CA ARG A 411 -10.21 14.02 1.92
C ARG A 411 -11.08 15.14 1.36
N ILE A 412 -12.12 15.51 2.09
CA ILE A 412 -13.09 16.55 1.74
C ILE A 412 -12.83 17.78 2.62
N GLY A 413 -12.68 18.93 2.01
CA GLY A 413 -12.36 20.20 2.67
C GLY A 413 -11.74 21.18 1.69
N LEU A 414 -11.14 22.22 2.21
CA LEU A 414 -10.36 23.17 1.40
C LEU A 414 -9.04 22.54 0.95
N ASP A 415 -8.48 23.04 -0.14
CA ASP A 415 -7.16 22.60 -0.64
C ASP A 415 -6.08 22.86 0.42
N ASN A 416 -6.16 23.95 1.18
CA ASN A 416 -5.40 24.16 2.41
C ASN A 416 -6.02 23.29 3.50
N THR A 417 -5.44 22.14 3.74
CA THR A 417 -5.96 21.13 4.67
C THR A 417 -6.06 21.62 6.10
N THR A 418 -7.06 21.13 6.83
CA THR A 418 -7.29 21.44 8.25
C THR A 418 -7.47 20.15 9.06
N PRO A 419 -7.26 20.18 10.38
CA PRO A 419 -7.57 19.03 11.25
C PRO A 419 -9.05 18.61 11.27
N LEU A 420 -9.95 19.43 10.75
CA LEU A 420 -11.39 19.23 10.72
C LEU A 420 -11.89 18.76 9.34
N ASP A 421 -10.99 18.49 8.39
CA ASP A 421 -11.38 17.96 7.09
C ASP A 421 -12.07 16.60 7.27
N VAL A 422 -13.02 16.31 6.38
CA VAL A 422 -13.75 15.05 6.40
C VAL A 422 -13.00 14.00 5.59
N PHE A 423 -12.84 12.81 6.15
CA PHE A 423 -12.41 11.62 5.42
C PHE A 423 -13.62 10.80 5.02
N ALA A 424 -13.70 10.41 3.76
CA ALA A 424 -14.85 9.70 3.20
C ALA A 424 -14.40 8.47 2.41
N PHE A 425 -15.08 7.35 2.61
CA PHE A 425 -14.99 6.21 1.72
C PHE A 425 -15.48 6.61 0.33
N ALA A 426 -14.69 6.32 -0.68
CA ALA A 426 -15.01 6.67 -2.05
C ALA A 426 -14.86 5.47 -3.00
N VAL A 427 -15.77 5.39 -3.96
CA VAL A 427 -15.77 4.42 -5.05
C VAL A 427 -15.68 5.18 -6.35
N ILE A 428 -14.74 4.82 -7.20
CA ILE A 428 -14.41 5.52 -8.45
C ILE A 428 -14.59 4.55 -9.63
N ASP A 429 -15.19 5.04 -10.70
CA ASP A 429 -15.27 4.33 -11.97
C ASP A 429 -13.92 4.42 -12.70
N PRO A 430 -13.17 3.33 -12.87
CA PRO A 430 -11.86 3.35 -13.50
C PRO A 430 -11.92 3.67 -15.00
N ASN A 431 -13.10 3.60 -15.63
CA ASN A 431 -13.24 3.91 -17.06
C ASN A 431 -13.19 5.42 -17.35
N ASN A 432 -13.63 6.26 -16.41
CA ASN A 432 -13.77 7.70 -16.64
C ASN A 432 -13.34 8.58 -15.45
N GLY A 433 -12.85 7.99 -14.34
CA GLY A 433 -12.39 8.71 -13.15
C GLY A 433 -13.50 9.34 -12.31
N ARG A 434 -14.78 9.03 -12.59
CA ARG A 434 -15.91 9.62 -11.87
C ARG A 434 -16.08 8.96 -10.51
N VAL A 435 -16.25 9.77 -9.47
CA VAL A 435 -16.64 9.31 -8.14
C VAL A 435 -18.11 8.88 -8.16
N LEU A 436 -18.35 7.58 -7.96
CA LEU A 436 -19.68 6.97 -7.93
C LEU A 436 -20.33 7.06 -6.57
N LEU A 437 -19.51 6.97 -5.52
CA LEU A 437 -19.93 7.08 -4.12
C LEU A 437 -18.88 7.85 -3.34
N GLN A 438 -19.34 8.70 -2.42
CA GLN A 438 -18.51 9.33 -1.41
C GLN A 438 -19.29 9.33 -0.09
N GLN A 439 -18.93 8.42 0.82
CA GLN A 439 -19.58 8.25 2.11
C GLN A 439 -18.69 8.79 3.22
N PRO A 440 -19.12 9.86 3.95
CA PRO A 440 -18.36 10.39 5.09
C PRO A 440 -18.07 9.30 6.13
N LYS A 441 -16.82 9.23 6.59
CA LYS A 441 -16.34 8.29 7.62
C LYS A 441 -16.06 9.01 8.93
N SER A 442 -15.40 10.16 8.87
CA SER A 442 -14.94 10.88 10.04
C SER A 442 -14.56 12.32 9.68
N ALA A 443 -14.68 13.24 10.64
CA ALA A 443 -14.27 14.65 10.53
C ALA A 443 -13.17 14.97 11.55
N THR A 444 -12.15 14.14 11.67
CA THR A 444 -11.00 14.33 12.54
C THR A 444 -9.73 13.80 11.92
N ILE A 445 -8.62 14.50 12.13
CA ILE A 445 -7.28 14.10 11.71
C ILE A 445 -6.87 12.71 12.25
N LEU A 446 -7.43 12.27 13.36
CA LEU A 446 -7.17 10.96 13.96
C LEU A 446 -7.60 9.79 13.03
N SER A 447 -8.46 10.05 12.08
CA SER A 447 -8.90 9.07 11.07
C SER A 447 -8.18 9.23 9.72
N ASP A 448 -7.14 10.05 9.67
CA ASP A 448 -6.32 10.25 8.47
C ASP A 448 -5.64 8.92 8.10
N PRO A 449 -5.86 8.38 6.89
CA PRO A 449 -5.26 7.13 6.46
C PRO A 449 -3.77 7.22 6.13
N ILE A 450 -3.17 8.42 6.16
CA ILE A 450 -1.74 8.67 5.92
C ILE A 450 -1.19 7.99 4.64
N GLN A 451 -1.99 7.99 3.58
CA GLN A 451 -1.70 7.37 2.28
C GLN A 451 -1.42 5.85 2.35
N THR A 452 -1.91 5.15 3.39
CA THR A 452 -1.80 3.68 3.45
C THR A 452 -2.83 3.00 2.55
N ALA A 453 -2.58 1.73 2.22
CA ALA A 453 -3.40 1.01 1.27
C ALA A 453 -4.83 0.72 1.76
N CYS A 454 -5.76 0.76 0.82
CA CYS A 454 -7.17 0.38 1.00
C CYS A 454 -7.30 -1.11 0.64
N MET A 455 -7.46 -1.99 1.63
CA MET A 455 -7.46 -3.45 1.43
C MET A 455 -8.88 -4.00 1.29
N VAL A 456 -9.19 -4.62 0.13
CA VAL A 456 -10.45 -5.34 -0.11
C VAL A 456 -10.34 -6.77 0.43
N LEU A 457 -11.16 -7.14 1.41
CA LEU A 457 -11.12 -8.44 2.08
C LEU A 457 -11.97 -9.51 1.37
N MET A 458 -11.74 -10.79 1.71
CA MET A 458 -12.45 -11.94 1.14
C MET A 458 -13.97 -11.92 1.34
N ASP A 459 -14.48 -11.16 2.30
CA ASP A 459 -15.92 -11.05 2.60
C ASP A 459 -16.55 -9.74 2.06
N ASN A 460 -15.96 -9.17 1.01
CA ASN A 460 -16.39 -7.95 0.32
C ASN A 460 -16.38 -6.69 1.21
N LYS A 461 -15.55 -6.69 2.25
CA LYS A 461 -15.31 -5.54 3.12
C LYS A 461 -14.01 -4.85 2.75
N ILE A 462 -13.83 -3.67 3.29
CA ILE A 462 -12.56 -2.95 3.17
C ILE A 462 -12.01 -2.70 4.57
N MET A 463 -10.73 -2.95 4.76
CA MET A 463 -9.98 -2.44 5.89
C MET A 463 -8.98 -1.38 5.45
N GLN A 464 -8.92 -0.31 6.22
CA GLN A 464 -8.08 0.85 5.96
C GLN A 464 -7.38 1.29 7.23
N GLY A 465 -6.05 1.27 7.22
CA GLY A 465 -5.24 1.83 8.29
C GLY A 465 -5.41 3.35 8.41
N ASN A 466 -5.24 3.87 9.61
CA ASN A 466 -5.21 5.30 9.88
C ASN A 466 -4.25 5.59 11.05
N ILE A 467 -4.09 6.85 11.41
CA ILE A 467 -3.15 7.27 12.47
C ILE A 467 -3.39 6.53 13.81
N THR A 468 -4.63 6.22 14.18
CA THR A 468 -4.94 5.66 15.52
C THR A 468 -5.47 4.24 15.49
N GLY A 469 -5.43 3.58 14.34
CA GLY A 469 -5.92 2.20 14.20
C GLY A 469 -6.37 1.83 12.80
N ILE A 470 -7.48 1.13 12.71
CA ILE A 470 -8.02 0.59 11.45
C ILE A 470 -9.51 0.93 11.35
N GLY A 471 -9.95 1.37 10.18
CA GLY A 471 -11.37 1.43 9.81
C GLY A 471 -11.78 0.20 9.02
N ARG A 472 -13.00 -0.33 9.27
CA ARG A 472 -13.65 -1.35 8.44
C ARG A 472 -14.90 -0.76 7.80
N ILE A 473 -15.08 -1.03 6.52
CA ILE A 473 -16.21 -0.60 5.70
C ILE A 473 -16.85 -1.86 5.11
N GLY A 474 -18.14 -2.04 5.36
CA GLY A 474 -18.90 -3.24 4.99
C GLY A 474 -19.19 -4.21 6.12
#